data_e15a35386b240c221a1faee43f7d5f2f
#
_entry.id   e15a35386b240c221a1faee43f7d5f2f
#
_cell.length_a   1.000
_cell.length_b   1.000
_cell.length_c   1.000
_cell.angle_alpha   90.00
_cell.angle_beta   90.00
_cell.angle_gamma   90.00
#
_symmetry.space_group_name_H-M   'P 1'
#
loop_
_entity.id
_entity.type
_entity.pdbx_description
1 polymer ?
#
loop_
_entity_poly.entity_id
_entity_poly.type
_entity_poly.pdbx_seq_one_letter_code
_entity_poly.pdbx_strand_id
1 'polypeptide(L)'
;FNVESEAELELLNSTAASCDAIAAVSLRVNPDVDAQTHPYISTGLKENKFGIDINLAAQVYQRAAQMAHINVVGVDCHIGSQLVDIAPFVAALERLLALVDELAELGIALQHIDIGGGLGVRYDDEQPPTPQSYMSAILPLLTDRSETLVLEPGRSITANAGVMLTQVQYLKSNGEKNF
;
A
#
# COMPACT_ATOMS: atom_id res chain seq x y z
N PHE A 1 -4.89 -8.73 -8.61
CA PHE A 1 -5.75 -7.58 -8.33
C PHE A 1 -5.58 -7.16 -6.89
N ASN A 2 -5.30 -5.86 -6.63
CA ASN A 2 -5.32 -5.29 -5.29
C ASN A 2 -6.71 -4.68 -5.05
N VAL A 3 -7.47 -5.27 -4.13
CA VAL A 3 -8.88 -4.95 -3.86
C VAL A 3 -8.96 -4.12 -2.59
N GLU A 4 -9.70 -3.01 -2.63
CA GLU A 4 -9.77 -2.02 -1.55
C GLU A 4 -11.09 -2.05 -0.74
N SER A 5 -12.07 -2.89 -1.15
CA SER A 5 -13.35 -2.98 -0.47
C SER A 5 -14.05 -4.32 -0.69
N GLU A 6 -14.96 -4.68 0.22
CA GLU A 6 -15.79 -5.89 0.07
C GLU A 6 -16.69 -5.82 -1.16
N ALA A 7 -17.22 -4.64 -1.51
CA ALA A 7 -18.05 -4.47 -2.69
C ALA A 7 -17.27 -4.71 -3.99
N GLU A 8 -16.02 -4.26 -4.05
CA GLU A 8 -15.12 -4.53 -5.17
C GLU A 8 -14.78 -6.01 -5.26
N LEU A 9 -14.54 -6.68 -4.13
CA LEU A 9 -14.29 -8.12 -4.06
C LEU A 9 -15.48 -8.93 -4.61
N GLU A 10 -16.70 -8.56 -4.26
CA GLU A 10 -17.91 -9.20 -4.80
C GLU A 10 -18.09 -8.98 -6.30
N LEU A 11 -17.85 -7.75 -6.75
CA LEU A 11 -17.90 -7.42 -8.17
C LEU A 11 -16.85 -8.22 -8.95
N LEU A 12 -15.64 -8.33 -8.42
CA LEU A 12 -14.55 -9.09 -9.04
C LEU A 12 -14.91 -10.59 -9.11
N ASN A 13 -15.44 -11.16 -8.02
CA ASN A 13 -15.88 -12.56 -8.00
C ASN A 13 -16.97 -12.83 -9.06
N SER A 14 -17.96 -11.95 -9.18
CA SER A 14 -19.03 -12.11 -10.19
C SER A 14 -18.52 -11.92 -11.62
N THR A 15 -17.57 -10.98 -11.81
CA THR A 15 -16.95 -10.75 -13.11
C THR A 15 -16.08 -11.93 -13.52
N ALA A 16 -15.27 -12.47 -12.61
CA ALA A 16 -14.45 -13.66 -12.85
C ALA A 16 -15.33 -14.88 -13.21
N ALA A 17 -16.46 -15.04 -12.51
CA ALA A 17 -17.45 -16.07 -12.85
C ALA A 17 -17.98 -15.92 -14.28
N SER A 18 -18.30 -14.71 -14.71
CA SER A 18 -18.80 -14.44 -16.06
C SER A 18 -17.77 -14.69 -17.16
N CYS A 19 -16.48 -14.67 -16.79
CA CYS A 19 -15.36 -14.93 -17.68
C CYS A 19 -14.84 -16.37 -17.60
N ASP A 20 -15.49 -17.23 -16.82
CA ASP A 20 -15.01 -18.60 -16.51
C ASP A 20 -13.55 -18.62 -16.01
N ALA A 21 -13.23 -17.70 -15.11
CA ALA A 21 -11.88 -17.48 -14.60
C ALA A 21 -11.84 -17.47 -13.06
N ILE A 22 -10.63 -17.56 -12.51
CA ILE A 22 -10.35 -17.36 -11.10
C ILE A 22 -9.43 -16.15 -10.99
N ALA A 23 -9.84 -15.14 -10.21
CA ALA A 23 -9.05 -13.93 -9.99
C ALA A 23 -8.07 -14.12 -8.82
N ALA A 24 -6.77 -13.90 -9.06
CA ALA A 24 -5.77 -13.82 -8.02
C ALA A 24 -5.86 -12.44 -7.34
N VAL A 25 -6.08 -12.43 -6.01
CA VAL A 25 -6.42 -11.23 -5.25
C VAL A 25 -5.48 -11.02 -4.07
N SER A 26 -5.02 -9.79 -3.92
CA SER A 26 -4.53 -9.23 -2.68
C SER A 26 -5.57 -8.27 -2.12
N LEU A 27 -5.75 -8.23 -0.81
CA LEU A 27 -6.53 -7.15 -0.20
C LEU A 27 -5.59 -6.03 0.22
N ARG A 28 -5.93 -4.81 -0.19
CA ARG A 28 -5.26 -3.62 0.33
C ARG A 28 -5.79 -3.31 1.71
N VAL A 29 -4.91 -3.40 2.67
CA VAL A 29 -5.20 -3.21 4.08
C VAL A 29 -4.65 -1.87 4.54
N ASN A 30 -5.44 -1.12 5.28
CA ASN A 30 -4.97 0.06 5.98
C ASN A 30 -4.39 -0.36 7.34
N PRO A 31 -3.06 -0.26 7.53
CA PRO A 31 -2.42 -0.73 8.76
C PRO A 31 -2.59 0.22 9.95
N ASP A 32 -3.31 1.34 9.81
CA ASP A 32 -3.51 2.35 10.85
C ASP A 32 -2.18 2.87 11.45
N VAL A 33 -1.26 3.26 10.59
CA VAL A 33 0.04 3.83 10.95
C VAL A 33 0.07 5.29 10.55
N ASP A 34 0.48 6.15 11.49
CA ASP A 34 0.70 7.57 11.20
C ASP A 34 2.02 7.75 10.43
N ALA A 35 1.91 8.00 9.15
CA ALA A 35 3.03 8.25 8.26
C ALA A 35 3.63 9.66 8.43
N GLN A 36 3.07 10.51 9.31
CA GLN A 36 3.49 11.90 9.55
C GLN A 36 3.67 12.72 8.25
N THR A 37 2.87 12.39 7.24
CA THR A 37 2.89 13.06 5.94
C THR A 37 1.86 14.19 5.91
N HIS A 38 1.92 15.02 4.84
CA HIS A 38 0.91 16.06 4.65
C HIS A 38 -0.50 15.45 4.64
N PRO A 39 -1.51 16.04 5.32
CA PRO A 39 -2.86 15.47 5.46
C PRO A 39 -3.53 15.05 4.14
N TYR A 40 -3.20 15.70 3.01
CA TYR A 40 -3.76 15.35 1.70
C TYR A 40 -3.13 14.11 1.03
N ILE A 41 -1.99 13.61 1.53
CA ILE A 41 -1.26 12.47 0.95
C ILE A 41 -1.07 11.30 1.92
N SER A 42 -1.50 11.44 3.18
CA SER A 42 -1.54 10.35 4.15
C SER A 42 -2.62 9.34 3.77
N THR A 43 -2.30 8.07 3.75
CA THR A 43 -3.21 6.97 3.43
C THR A 43 -3.21 5.85 4.47
N GLY A 44 -2.37 5.96 5.49
CA GLY A 44 -2.13 4.91 6.48
C GLY A 44 -2.96 5.00 7.77
N LEU A 45 -3.71 6.09 7.99
CA LEU A 45 -4.53 6.27 9.19
C LEU A 45 -5.93 5.65 9.01
N LYS A 46 -6.55 5.22 10.11
CA LYS A 46 -7.89 4.62 10.15
C LYS A 46 -8.97 5.45 9.45
N GLU A 47 -8.88 6.77 9.51
CA GLU A 47 -9.84 7.70 8.87
C GLU A 47 -9.60 7.89 7.36
N ASN A 48 -8.57 7.28 6.81
CA ASN A 48 -8.25 7.39 5.39
C ASN A 48 -9.19 6.53 4.55
N LYS A 49 -9.54 7.04 3.37
CA LYS A 49 -10.52 6.43 2.46
C LYS A 49 -10.03 5.16 1.75
N PHE A 50 -8.74 4.83 1.83
CA PHE A 50 -8.14 3.74 1.06
C PHE A 50 -7.94 2.50 1.92
N GLY A 51 -8.22 1.35 1.31
CA GLY A 51 -7.99 0.04 1.90
C GLY A 51 -9.02 -0.37 2.96
N ILE A 52 -8.92 -1.62 3.37
CA ILE A 52 -9.75 -2.25 4.40
C ILE A 52 -9.06 -2.04 5.76
N ASP A 53 -9.83 -1.68 6.79
CA ASP A 53 -9.31 -1.57 8.16
C ASP A 53 -8.66 -2.90 8.59
N ILE A 54 -7.43 -2.83 9.12
CA ILE A 54 -6.66 -4.01 9.53
C ILE A 54 -7.42 -4.88 10.54
N ASN A 55 -8.25 -4.27 11.40
CA ASN A 55 -9.05 -5.00 12.38
C ASN A 55 -10.20 -5.79 11.76
N LEU A 56 -10.56 -5.50 10.52
CA LEU A 56 -11.60 -6.22 9.76
C LEU A 56 -10.98 -7.16 8.71
N ALA A 57 -9.70 -7.01 8.43
CA ALA A 57 -9.04 -7.69 7.33
C ALA A 57 -9.17 -9.22 7.41
N ALA A 58 -8.91 -9.84 8.56
CA ALA A 58 -9.01 -11.29 8.72
C ALA A 58 -10.41 -11.82 8.37
N GLN A 59 -11.46 -11.10 8.76
CA GLN A 59 -12.85 -11.47 8.42
C GLN A 59 -13.10 -11.38 6.91
N VAL A 60 -12.61 -10.35 6.26
CA VAL A 60 -12.75 -10.17 4.80
C VAL A 60 -11.96 -11.25 4.05
N TYR A 61 -10.77 -11.61 4.52
CA TYR A 61 -9.98 -12.72 3.97
C TYR A 61 -10.69 -14.06 4.09
N GLN A 62 -11.30 -14.37 5.24
CA GLN A 62 -12.08 -15.60 5.40
C GLN A 62 -13.26 -15.65 4.42
N ARG A 63 -13.93 -14.52 4.19
CA ARG A 63 -15.00 -14.41 3.20
C ARG A 63 -14.47 -14.59 1.78
N ALA A 64 -13.35 -13.94 1.44
CA ALA A 64 -12.71 -14.07 0.12
C ALA A 64 -12.30 -15.51 -0.19
N ALA A 65 -11.76 -16.22 0.80
CA ALA A 65 -11.35 -17.62 0.67
C ALA A 65 -12.54 -18.60 0.41
N GLN A 66 -13.77 -18.18 0.69
CA GLN A 66 -14.97 -18.96 0.40
C GLN A 66 -15.60 -18.67 -0.97
N MET A 67 -15.11 -17.64 -1.67
CA MET A 67 -15.62 -17.24 -2.98
C MET A 67 -15.09 -18.16 -4.08
N ALA A 68 -15.98 -18.72 -4.90
CA ALA A 68 -15.62 -19.74 -5.89
C ALA A 68 -14.69 -19.26 -7.01
N HIS A 69 -14.66 -17.96 -7.31
CA HIS A 69 -13.88 -17.37 -8.39
C HIS A 69 -12.79 -16.41 -7.91
N ILE A 70 -12.46 -16.49 -6.62
CA ILE A 70 -11.36 -15.72 -5.99
C ILE A 70 -10.29 -16.69 -5.50
N ASN A 71 -9.04 -16.37 -5.80
CA ASN A 71 -7.86 -17.01 -5.22
C ASN A 71 -7.08 -15.96 -4.43
N VAL A 72 -7.10 -16.06 -3.12
CA VAL A 72 -6.36 -15.14 -2.25
C VAL A 72 -4.88 -15.47 -2.34
N VAL A 73 -4.05 -14.49 -2.73
CA VAL A 73 -2.61 -14.70 -2.98
C VAL A 73 -1.71 -13.74 -2.22
N GLY A 74 -2.22 -12.62 -1.70
CA GLY A 74 -1.36 -11.64 -1.05
C GLY A 74 -2.09 -10.64 -0.16
N VAL A 75 -1.30 -9.80 0.47
CA VAL A 75 -1.72 -8.58 1.18
C VAL A 75 -0.97 -7.39 0.60
N ASP A 76 -1.65 -6.26 0.50
CA ASP A 76 -1.09 -4.98 0.06
C ASP A 76 -1.32 -3.89 1.11
N CYS A 77 -0.39 -2.96 1.22
CA CYS A 77 -0.62 -1.68 1.89
C CYS A 77 0.12 -0.54 1.19
N HIS A 78 -0.41 0.66 1.35
CA HIS A 78 0.29 1.88 0.94
C HIS A 78 -0.03 3.00 1.95
N ILE A 79 0.96 3.38 2.76
CA ILE A 79 0.77 4.27 3.91
C ILE A 79 0.90 5.76 3.59
N GLY A 80 1.32 6.11 2.39
CA GLY A 80 1.44 7.50 1.96
C GLY A 80 2.54 7.71 0.94
N SER A 81 2.74 8.97 0.57
CA SER A 81 3.75 9.39 -0.40
C SER A 81 4.66 10.44 0.22
N GLN A 82 5.90 10.54 -0.26
CA GLN A 82 6.91 11.48 0.23
C GLN A 82 7.26 11.26 1.72
N LEU A 83 7.41 10.00 2.11
CA LEU A 83 7.86 9.65 3.45
C LEU A 83 9.38 9.85 3.55
N VAL A 84 9.79 10.62 4.54
CA VAL A 84 11.20 10.95 4.82
C VAL A 84 11.73 10.21 6.05
N ASP A 85 10.90 9.39 6.69
CA ASP A 85 11.26 8.55 7.83
C ASP A 85 11.00 7.07 7.49
N ILE A 86 11.84 6.20 8.04
CA ILE A 86 11.74 4.73 7.88
C ILE A 86 10.76 4.12 8.88
N ALA A 87 10.62 4.71 10.07
CA ALA A 87 9.85 4.12 11.16
C ALA A 87 8.40 3.78 10.79
N PRO A 88 7.64 4.60 10.03
CA PRO A 88 6.30 4.24 9.59
C PRO A 88 6.24 2.99 8.69
N PHE A 89 7.25 2.79 7.84
CA PHE A 89 7.32 1.60 6.99
C PHE A 89 7.54 0.32 7.80
N VAL A 90 8.45 0.40 8.78
CA VAL A 90 8.70 -0.71 9.71
C VAL A 90 7.42 -1.05 10.49
N ALA A 91 6.77 -0.05 11.07
CA ALA A 91 5.52 -0.25 11.82
C ALA A 91 4.39 -0.83 10.97
N ALA A 92 4.27 -0.39 9.71
CA ALA A 92 3.28 -0.94 8.77
C ALA A 92 3.56 -2.40 8.44
N LEU A 93 4.82 -2.74 8.13
CA LEU A 93 5.21 -4.12 7.85
C LEU A 93 4.98 -5.03 9.07
N GLU A 94 5.35 -4.61 10.28
CA GLU A 94 5.11 -5.40 11.50
C GLU A 94 3.61 -5.72 11.67
N ARG A 95 2.73 -4.78 11.41
CA ARG A 95 1.27 -5.00 11.46
C ARG A 95 0.79 -5.95 10.36
N LEU A 96 1.31 -5.82 9.14
CA LEU A 96 0.99 -6.76 8.06
C LEU A 96 1.48 -8.17 8.38
N LEU A 97 2.68 -8.32 8.93
CA LEU A 97 3.22 -9.63 9.30
C LEU A 97 2.36 -10.30 10.38
N ALA A 98 1.89 -9.56 11.37
CA ALA A 98 0.96 -10.07 12.37
C ALA A 98 -0.35 -10.56 11.74
N LEU A 99 -0.89 -9.82 10.76
CA LEU A 99 -2.08 -10.25 10.00
C LEU A 99 -1.79 -11.51 9.17
N VAL A 100 -0.63 -11.59 8.51
CA VAL A 100 -0.23 -12.77 7.71
C VAL A 100 -0.15 -14.02 8.60
N ASP A 101 0.40 -13.88 9.81
CA ASP A 101 0.49 -14.98 10.77
C ASP A 101 -0.90 -15.42 11.27
N GLU A 102 -1.79 -14.45 11.57
CA GLU A 102 -3.19 -14.75 11.91
C GLU A 102 -3.91 -15.47 10.77
N LEU A 103 -3.71 -15.05 9.53
CA LEU A 103 -4.31 -15.69 8.36
C LEU A 103 -3.79 -17.11 8.15
N ALA A 104 -2.51 -17.35 8.39
CA ALA A 104 -1.92 -18.68 8.32
C ALA A 104 -2.53 -19.63 9.37
N GLU A 105 -2.79 -19.16 10.61
CA GLU A 105 -3.51 -19.92 11.64
C GLU A 105 -4.95 -20.24 11.22
N LEU A 106 -5.58 -19.38 10.42
CA LEU A 106 -6.91 -19.59 9.84
C LEU A 106 -6.90 -20.48 8.57
N GLY A 107 -5.72 -20.97 8.16
CA GLY A 107 -5.54 -21.83 6.98
C GLY A 107 -5.48 -21.06 5.66
N ILE A 108 -5.27 -19.73 5.70
CA ILE A 108 -5.11 -18.87 4.53
C ILE A 108 -3.64 -18.52 4.36
N ALA A 109 -2.94 -19.22 3.46
CA ALA A 109 -1.52 -18.99 3.19
C ALA A 109 -1.37 -17.96 2.05
N LEU A 110 -0.66 -16.87 2.31
CA LEU A 110 -0.35 -15.86 1.32
C LEU A 110 0.98 -16.18 0.60
N GLN A 111 1.10 -15.72 -0.63
CA GLN A 111 2.29 -15.91 -1.48
C GLN A 111 3.18 -14.67 -1.50
N HIS A 112 2.60 -13.47 -1.30
CA HIS A 112 3.35 -12.23 -1.30
C HIS A 112 2.78 -11.20 -0.32
N ILE A 113 3.67 -10.31 0.09
CA ILE A 113 3.39 -9.14 0.92
C ILE A 113 3.84 -7.91 0.13
N ASP A 114 2.91 -7.06 -0.26
CA ASP A 114 3.18 -5.78 -0.91
C ASP A 114 3.13 -4.67 0.13
N ILE A 115 4.24 -3.97 0.30
CA ILE A 115 4.33 -2.84 1.23
C ILE A 115 4.21 -1.48 0.52
N GLY A 116 3.78 -1.51 -0.74
CA GLY A 116 3.52 -0.34 -1.55
C GLY A 116 4.77 0.46 -1.90
N GLY A 117 4.56 1.72 -2.09
CA GLY A 117 5.61 2.70 -2.35
C GLY A 117 5.72 3.74 -1.24
N GLY A 118 5.98 4.97 -1.62
CA GLY A 118 5.95 6.10 -0.70
C GLY A 118 7.29 6.67 -0.31
N LEU A 119 8.39 5.98 -0.57
CA LEU A 119 9.74 6.49 -0.29
C LEU A 119 9.95 7.86 -0.93
N GLY A 120 10.30 8.83 -0.10
CA GLY A 120 10.43 10.23 -0.49
C GLY A 120 11.65 10.52 -1.35
N VAL A 121 11.64 11.71 -1.93
CA VAL A 121 12.79 12.30 -2.64
C VAL A 121 13.05 13.69 -2.09
N ARG A 122 14.25 14.19 -2.34
CA ARG A 122 14.62 15.55 -1.96
C ARG A 122 14.06 16.54 -2.98
N TYR A 123 13.26 17.50 -2.50
CA TYR A 123 12.81 18.66 -3.28
C TYR A 123 13.52 19.94 -2.84
N ASP A 124 13.78 20.08 -1.57
CA ASP A 124 14.44 21.25 -0.97
C ASP A 124 15.46 20.79 0.08
N ASP A 125 15.10 20.79 1.35
CA ASP A 125 16.00 20.46 2.46
C ASP A 125 15.76 19.07 3.06
N GLU A 126 14.80 18.34 2.54
CA GLU A 126 14.48 17.00 3.03
C GLU A 126 15.66 16.04 2.84
N GLN A 127 15.78 15.12 3.78
CA GLN A 127 16.78 14.05 3.74
C GLN A 127 16.10 12.68 3.78
N PRO A 128 15.45 12.28 2.68
CA PRO A 128 14.77 10.99 2.61
C PRO A 128 15.77 9.84 2.76
N PRO A 129 15.32 8.68 3.30
CA PRO A 129 16.17 7.51 3.38
C PRO A 129 16.60 7.05 1.99
N THR A 130 17.82 6.52 1.92
CA THR A 130 18.26 5.87 0.69
C THR A 130 17.53 4.52 0.52
N PRO A 131 17.38 3.99 -0.71
CA PRO A 131 16.86 2.65 -0.92
C PRO A 131 17.61 1.59 -0.11
N GLN A 132 18.92 1.74 0.05
CA GLN A 132 19.73 0.83 0.85
C GLN A 132 19.37 0.88 2.34
N SER A 133 19.24 2.08 2.93
CA SER A 133 18.86 2.21 4.35
C SER A 133 17.43 1.71 4.60
N TYR A 134 16.52 1.97 3.66
CA TYR A 134 15.16 1.44 3.69
C TYR A 134 15.15 -0.10 3.71
N MET A 135 15.83 -0.74 2.75
CA MET A 135 15.89 -2.20 2.70
C MET A 135 16.62 -2.81 3.90
N SER A 136 17.64 -2.14 4.43
CA SER A 136 18.33 -2.59 5.66
C SER A 136 17.43 -2.63 6.89
N ALA A 137 16.39 -1.81 6.94
CA ALA A 137 15.40 -1.82 8.02
C ALA A 137 14.30 -2.86 7.79
N ILE A 138 13.93 -3.11 6.54
CA ILE A 138 12.80 -4.00 6.17
C ILE A 138 13.24 -5.48 6.15
N LEU A 139 14.38 -5.80 5.54
CA LEU A 139 14.80 -7.20 5.33
C LEU A 139 14.92 -8.03 6.61
N PRO A 140 15.39 -7.50 7.75
CA PRO A 140 15.47 -8.30 8.99
C PRO A 140 14.11 -8.80 9.48
N LEU A 141 13.03 -8.08 9.20
CA LEU A 141 11.66 -8.47 9.58
C LEU A 141 11.12 -9.64 8.74
N LEU A 142 11.75 -9.89 7.60
CA LEU A 142 11.35 -10.94 6.65
C LEU A 142 12.24 -12.19 6.74
N THR A 143 13.14 -12.24 7.74
CA THR A 143 13.96 -13.42 7.97
C THR A 143 13.07 -14.64 8.25
N ASP A 144 13.37 -15.76 7.59
CA ASP A 144 12.62 -17.02 7.69
C ASP A 144 11.17 -16.97 7.13
N ARG A 145 10.82 -15.94 6.36
CA ARG A 145 9.54 -15.84 5.66
C ARG A 145 9.64 -16.44 4.25
N SER A 146 8.55 -17.04 3.79
CA SER A 146 8.45 -17.65 2.46
C SER A 146 7.77 -16.75 1.43
N GLU A 147 7.07 -15.73 1.90
CA GLU A 147 6.33 -14.81 1.05
C GLU A 147 7.28 -13.91 0.25
N THR A 148 6.93 -13.64 -0.99
CA THR A 148 7.66 -12.68 -1.84
C THR A 148 7.34 -11.26 -1.40
N LEU A 149 8.37 -10.46 -1.11
CA LEU A 149 8.21 -9.03 -0.89
C LEU A 149 7.98 -8.32 -2.22
N VAL A 150 6.91 -7.53 -2.30
CA VAL A 150 6.59 -6.64 -3.41
C VAL A 150 6.73 -5.19 -2.96
N LEU A 151 7.24 -4.34 -3.86
CA LEU A 151 7.43 -2.90 -3.66
C LEU A 151 6.87 -2.16 -4.86
N GLU A 152 6.24 -1.02 -4.64
CA GLU A 152 5.66 -0.15 -5.66
C GLU A 152 6.38 1.22 -5.74
N PRO A 153 7.68 1.28 -6.08
CA PRO A 153 8.44 2.53 -6.08
C PRO A 153 7.97 3.41 -7.25
N GLY A 154 7.36 4.54 -6.94
CA GLY A 154 6.95 5.55 -7.92
C GLY A 154 7.92 6.74 -7.93
N ARG A 155 7.71 7.68 -7.03
CA ARG A 155 8.46 8.94 -6.93
C ARG A 155 9.96 8.74 -6.80
N SER A 156 10.40 7.78 -6.00
CA SER A 156 11.82 7.47 -5.81
C SER A 156 12.56 7.05 -7.09
N ILE A 157 11.83 6.54 -8.09
CA ILE A 157 12.39 6.24 -9.42
C ILE A 157 12.28 7.43 -10.36
N THR A 158 11.11 8.09 -10.40
CA THR A 158 10.76 8.99 -11.52
C THR A 158 11.03 10.45 -11.25
N ALA A 159 11.09 10.91 -10.00
CA ALA A 159 11.16 12.33 -9.68
C ALA A 159 12.41 13.03 -10.23
N ASN A 160 13.54 12.35 -10.22
CA ASN A 160 14.82 12.87 -10.74
C ASN A 160 15.14 12.38 -12.15
N ALA A 161 14.24 11.65 -12.79
CA ALA A 161 14.47 11.06 -14.11
C ALA A 161 14.09 11.99 -15.27
N GLY A 162 13.40 13.10 -14.98
CA GLY A 162 12.95 14.02 -16.01
C GLY A 162 12.48 15.36 -15.47
N VAL A 163 12.16 16.26 -16.39
CA VAL A 163 11.60 17.60 -16.13
C VAL A 163 10.36 17.80 -16.97
N MET A 164 9.39 18.54 -16.44
CA MET A 164 8.24 19.02 -17.18
C MET A 164 8.50 20.47 -17.57
N LEU A 165 8.50 20.75 -18.87
CA LEU A 165 8.55 22.12 -19.39
C LEU A 165 7.13 22.61 -19.65
N THR A 166 6.77 23.76 -19.08
CA THR A 166 5.47 24.37 -19.26
C THR A 166 5.59 25.90 -19.32
N GLN A 167 4.57 26.55 -19.85
CA GLN A 167 4.46 27.99 -19.89
C GLN A 167 3.29 28.44 -19.03
N VAL A 168 3.50 29.45 -18.19
CA VAL A 168 2.42 30.10 -17.45
C VAL A 168 1.51 30.82 -18.45
N GLN A 169 0.23 30.41 -18.54
CA GLN A 169 -0.75 31.00 -19.44
C GLN A 169 -1.47 32.17 -18.80
N TYR A 170 -1.81 32.06 -17.52
CA TYR A 170 -2.56 33.05 -16.77
C TYR A 170 -2.06 33.12 -15.34
N LEU A 171 -2.17 34.30 -14.74
CA LEU A 171 -1.96 34.52 -13.31
C LEU A 171 -3.32 34.86 -12.69
N LYS A 172 -3.62 34.23 -11.54
CA LYS A 172 -4.81 34.55 -10.77
C LYS A 172 -4.39 34.76 -9.30
N SER A 173 -4.86 35.87 -8.74
CA SER A 173 -4.71 36.14 -7.32
C SER A 173 -6.04 35.98 -6.58
N ASN A 174 -6.01 35.37 -5.40
CA ASN A 174 -7.16 35.29 -4.51
C ASN A 174 -6.69 35.59 -3.08
N GLY A 175 -6.82 36.86 -2.68
CA GLY A 175 -6.24 37.36 -1.46
C GLY A 175 -4.70 37.25 -1.45
N GLU A 176 -4.16 36.54 -0.50
CA GLU A 176 -2.70 36.35 -0.36
C GLU A 176 -2.12 35.20 -1.22
N LYS A 177 -2.97 34.43 -1.89
CA LYS A 177 -2.54 33.30 -2.74
C LYS A 177 -2.52 33.65 -4.21
N ASN A 178 -1.44 33.30 -4.87
CA ASN A 178 -1.28 33.41 -6.32
C ASN A 178 -1.29 31.99 -6.93
N PHE A 179 -1.94 31.89 -8.08
CA PHE A 179 -2.12 30.64 -8.85
C PHE A 179 -1.68 30.87 -10.29
#